data_96ace845539ece629e509bb924d1a588
#
_entry.id   96ace845539ece629e509bb924d1a588
#
_cell.length_a   1.000
_cell.length_b   1.000
_cell.length_c   1.000
_cell.angle_alpha   90.00
_cell.angle_beta   90.00
_cell.angle_gamma   90.00
#
_symmetry.space_group_name_H-M   'P 1'
#
loop_
_entity.id
_entity.type
_entity.pdbx_description
1 polymer ?
#
loop_
_entity_poly.entity_id
_entity_poly.type
_entity_poly.pdbx_seq_one_letter_code
_entity_poly.pdbx_strand_id
1 'polypeptide(L)'
;MEGIRDLLKGSLGQSLSSLRDEDKLAAAWPVACGKTMAERGTVVGYGDGVLRVQVEDRAWLHQLMSMRGQLAREMARIAGVKVSEIHFEMKR
;
A
#
# COMPACT_ATOMS: atom_id res chain seq x y z
N MET A 1 12.34 -19.27 -23.01
CA MET A 1 12.11 -19.02 -22.51
C MET A 1 11.38 -18.73 -22.27
N GLU A 2 11.01 -18.59 -22.07
CA GLU A 2 10.36 -18.18 -21.67
C GLU A 2 10.34 -17.88 -20.74
N GLY A 3 10.64 -18.68 -20.64
CA GLY A 3 10.60 -18.35 -19.40
C GLY A 3 11.20 -17.09 -19.26
N ILE A 4 12.21 -16.93 -19.61
CA ILE A 4 12.75 -15.77 -19.42
C ILE A 4 12.15 -14.85 -20.22
N ARG A 5 11.79 -15.24 -21.35
CA ARG A 5 11.23 -14.49 -22.14
C ARG A 5 10.09 -14.17 -21.65
N ASP A 6 9.53 -14.99 -21.04
CA ASP A 6 8.45 -14.72 -20.51
C ASP A 6 8.79 -13.93 -19.48
N LEU A 7 9.84 -14.11 -18.92
CA LEU A 7 10.24 -13.38 -17.93
C LEU A 7 10.50 -12.10 -18.40
N LEU A 8 10.91 -11.92 -19.49
CA LEU A 8 11.14 -10.69 -19.86
C LEU A 8 10.05 -10.12 -20.45
N LYS A 9 9.40 -10.77 -21.31
CA LYS A 9 8.48 -10.20 -21.92
C LYS A 9 7.50 -10.08 -21.19
N GLY A 10 7.34 -10.93 -21.04
CA GLY A 10 6.41 -10.80 -20.40
C GLY A 10 6.84 -10.33 -19.20
N SER A 11 8.02 -10.22 -18.93
CA SER A 11 8.37 -10.03 -17.63
C SER A 11 8.04 -8.74 -17.09
N LEU A 12 7.98 -7.71 -17.80
CA LEU A 12 7.67 -6.51 -17.17
C LEU A 12 6.27 -6.56 -16.79
N GLY A 13 5.41 -6.89 -17.67
CA GLY A 13 4.03 -6.98 -17.38
C GLY A 13 3.78 -8.04 -16.36
N GLN A 14 4.47 -9.15 -16.47
CA GLN A 14 4.24 -10.18 -15.52
C GLN A 14 4.80 -9.86 -14.18
N SER A 15 5.89 -9.15 -14.12
CA SER A 15 6.42 -8.78 -12.84
C SER A 15 5.46 -7.90 -12.10
N LEU A 16 4.83 -6.96 -12.79
CA LEU A 16 3.88 -6.11 -12.14
C LEU A 16 2.66 -6.89 -11.72
N SER A 17 2.20 -7.79 -12.54
CA SER A 17 1.00 -8.53 -12.18
C SER A 17 1.28 -9.61 -11.16
N SER A 18 2.53 -9.98 -10.96
CA SER A 18 2.84 -10.98 -9.97
C SER A 18 3.21 -10.38 -8.63
N LEU A 19 3.22 -9.05 -8.50
CA LEU A 19 3.45 -8.46 -7.21
C LEU A 19 2.27 -8.79 -6.31
N ARG A 20 2.56 -9.02 -5.06
CA ARG A 20 1.50 -9.28 -4.11
C ARG A 20 0.74 -7.99 -3.87
N ASP A 21 -0.51 -8.10 -3.46
CA ASP A 21 -1.33 -6.93 -3.20
C ASP A 21 -0.69 -6.04 -2.15
N GLU A 22 -0.08 -6.62 -1.14
CA GLU A 22 0.61 -5.86 -0.12
C GLU A 22 1.72 -5.01 -0.73
N ASP A 23 2.47 -5.56 -1.68
CA ASP A 23 3.56 -4.85 -2.31
C ASP A 23 3.04 -3.71 -3.19
N LYS A 24 1.93 -3.94 -3.88
CA LYS A 24 1.33 -2.90 -4.70
C LYS A 24 0.86 -1.76 -3.82
N LEU A 25 0.29 -2.09 -2.67
CA LEU A 25 -0.18 -1.08 -1.73
C LEU A 25 0.98 -0.33 -1.09
N ALA A 26 2.07 -1.04 -0.79
CA ALA A 26 3.24 -0.38 -0.22
C ALA A 26 3.81 0.65 -1.22
N ALA A 27 3.81 0.32 -2.49
CA ALA A 27 4.30 1.23 -3.51
C ALA A 27 3.34 2.40 -3.71
N ALA A 28 2.04 2.19 -3.52
CA ALA A 28 1.04 3.23 -3.68
C ALA A 28 1.01 4.20 -2.50
N TRP A 29 1.49 3.78 -1.34
CA TRP A 29 1.39 4.56 -0.11
C TRP A 29 1.99 5.97 -0.26
N PRO A 30 3.23 6.13 -0.74
CA PRO A 30 3.78 7.48 -0.87
C PRO A 30 3.07 8.32 -1.94
N VAL A 31 2.45 7.67 -2.91
CA VAL A 31 1.72 8.40 -3.94
C VAL A 31 0.42 8.93 -3.36
N ALA A 32 -0.24 8.13 -2.53
CA ALA A 32 -1.51 8.53 -1.93
C ALA A 32 -1.32 9.59 -0.83
N CYS A 33 -0.26 9.46 -0.03
CA CYS A 33 -0.05 10.34 1.11
C CYS A 33 0.85 11.51 0.84
N GLY A 34 1.73 11.40 -0.12
CA GLY A 34 2.81 12.35 -0.29
C GLY A 34 3.98 11.93 0.58
N LYS A 35 5.17 12.40 0.23
CA LYS A 35 6.40 11.93 0.85
C LYS A 35 6.43 12.10 2.35
N THR A 36 6.05 13.26 2.83
CA THR A 36 6.15 13.55 4.25
C THR A 36 5.26 12.63 5.08
N MET A 37 4.01 12.47 4.69
CA MET A 37 3.12 11.61 5.44
C MET A 37 3.51 10.15 5.28
N ALA A 38 3.99 9.78 4.11
CA ALA A 38 4.37 8.39 3.87
C ALA A 38 5.51 7.95 4.77
N GLU A 39 6.37 8.89 5.15
CA GLU A 39 7.49 8.56 6.02
C GLU A 39 7.04 8.35 7.46
N ARG A 40 5.83 8.78 7.80
CA ARG A 40 5.31 8.65 9.17
C ARG A 40 4.54 7.35 9.38
N GLY A 41 4.26 6.64 8.33
CA GLY A 41 3.56 5.36 8.44
C GLY A 41 4.17 4.33 7.52
N THR A 42 4.12 3.08 7.91
CA THR A 42 4.71 1.99 7.14
C THR A 42 3.67 0.91 6.91
N VAL A 43 3.50 0.52 5.66
CA VAL A 43 2.60 -0.58 5.33
C VAL A 43 3.23 -1.86 5.85
N VAL A 44 2.52 -2.58 6.69
CA VAL A 44 3.06 -3.80 7.31
C VAL A 44 2.26 -5.06 6.99
N GLY A 45 1.12 -4.93 6.37
CA GLY A 45 0.35 -6.11 6.00
C GLY A 45 -0.93 -5.78 5.28
N TYR A 46 -1.50 -6.75 4.63
CA TYR A 46 -2.76 -6.59 3.94
C TYR A 46 -3.45 -7.95 3.88
N GLY A 47 -4.72 -7.98 4.15
CA GLY A 47 -5.52 -9.20 4.02
C GLY A 47 -6.98 -8.88 4.11
N ASP A 48 -7.79 -9.58 3.33
CA ASP A 48 -9.24 -9.43 3.36
C ASP A 48 -9.72 -7.99 3.21
N GLY A 49 -9.05 -7.23 2.38
CA GLY A 49 -9.45 -5.85 2.13
C GLY A 49 -8.97 -4.86 3.20
N VAL A 50 -8.26 -5.31 4.22
CA VAL A 50 -7.79 -4.45 5.29
C VAL A 50 -6.29 -4.23 5.14
N LEU A 51 -5.90 -2.98 5.02
CA LEU A 51 -4.49 -2.61 4.92
C LEU A 51 -4.03 -2.22 6.31
N ARG A 52 -2.90 -2.75 6.75
CA ARG A 52 -2.37 -2.43 8.08
C ARG A 52 -1.17 -1.52 7.92
N VAL A 53 -1.17 -0.43 8.68
CA VAL A 53 -0.11 0.57 8.63
C VAL A 53 0.36 0.86 10.05
N GLN A 54 1.66 0.81 10.30
CA GLN A 54 2.21 1.16 11.60
C GLN A 54 2.64 2.61 11.60
N VAL A 55 2.36 3.31 12.66
CA VAL A 55 2.68 4.73 12.80
C VAL A 55 3.50 4.91 14.06
N GLU A 56 4.55 5.72 14.01
CA GLU A 56 5.43 5.87 15.15
C GLU A 56 5.03 6.98 16.11
N ASP A 57 4.19 7.89 15.68
CA ASP A 57 3.88 9.07 16.43
C ASP A 57 2.36 9.19 16.61
N ARG A 58 1.91 9.40 17.82
CA ARG A 58 0.49 9.48 18.10
C ARG A 58 -0.19 10.64 17.37
N ALA A 59 0.47 11.76 17.22
CA ALA A 59 -0.12 12.88 16.51
C ALA A 59 -0.36 12.52 15.05
N TRP A 60 0.59 11.80 14.43
CA TRP A 60 0.42 11.36 13.06
C TRP A 60 -0.64 10.25 12.96
N LEU A 61 -0.76 9.44 14.01
CA LEU A 61 -1.80 8.42 14.03
C LEU A 61 -3.17 9.10 13.95
N HIS A 62 -3.40 10.13 14.75
CA HIS A 62 -4.67 10.84 14.72
C HIS A 62 -4.91 11.49 13.35
N GLN A 63 -3.88 12.07 12.78
CA GLN A 63 -3.99 12.73 11.49
C GLN A 63 -4.36 11.70 10.41
N LEU A 64 -3.67 10.59 10.39
CA LEU A 64 -3.92 9.56 9.39
C LEU A 64 -5.28 8.90 9.58
N MET A 65 -5.69 8.71 10.83
CA MET A 65 -7.00 8.12 11.09
C MET A 65 -8.12 9.03 10.62
N SER A 66 -7.94 10.34 10.70
CA SER A 66 -8.96 11.26 10.26
C SER A 66 -9.10 11.23 8.73
N MET A 67 -8.09 10.72 8.04
CA MET A 67 -8.09 10.65 6.59
C MET A 67 -8.28 9.23 6.07
N ARG A 68 -8.55 8.26 6.97
CA ARG A 68 -8.52 6.86 6.56
C ARG A 68 -9.45 6.52 5.41
N GLY A 69 -10.63 7.08 5.38
CA GLY A 69 -11.56 6.79 4.30
C GLY A 69 -11.06 7.28 2.96
N GLN A 70 -10.51 8.49 2.94
CA GLN A 70 -9.98 9.06 1.74
C GLN A 70 -8.75 8.27 1.30
N LEU A 71 -7.88 7.93 2.26
CA LEU A 71 -6.67 7.19 1.94
C LEU A 71 -7.01 5.80 1.41
N ALA A 72 -8.02 5.15 1.98
CA ALA A 72 -8.41 3.83 1.51
C ALA A 72 -8.86 3.89 0.06
N ARG A 73 -9.64 4.91 -0.30
CA ARG A 73 -10.10 5.05 -1.67
C ARG A 73 -8.94 5.36 -2.62
N GLU A 74 -8.03 6.22 -2.20
CA GLU A 74 -6.89 6.55 -3.05
C GLU A 74 -5.97 5.36 -3.22
N MET A 75 -5.73 4.62 -2.14
CA MET A 75 -4.87 3.45 -2.21
C MET A 75 -5.47 2.41 -3.15
N ALA A 76 -6.77 2.18 -3.05
CA ALA A 76 -7.44 1.21 -3.91
C ALA A 76 -7.34 1.65 -5.38
N ARG A 77 -7.51 2.94 -5.63
CA ARG A 77 -7.46 3.44 -6.98
C ARG A 77 -6.04 3.33 -7.56
N ILE A 78 -5.05 3.75 -6.81
CA ILE A 78 -3.68 3.75 -7.30
C ILE A 78 -3.12 2.35 -7.46
N ALA A 79 -3.35 1.50 -6.48
CA ALA A 79 -2.80 0.14 -6.51
C ALA A 79 -3.65 -0.83 -7.33
N GLY A 80 -4.87 -0.48 -7.61
CA GLY A 80 -5.77 -1.40 -8.30
C GLY A 80 -6.13 -2.60 -7.44
N VAL A 81 -6.15 -2.43 -6.12
CA VAL A 81 -6.42 -3.49 -5.15
C VAL A 81 -7.56 -3.05 -4.25
N LYS A 82 -8.47 -3.94 -3.92
CA LYS A 82 -9.58 -3.59 -3.05
C LYS A 82 -9.08 -3.24 -1.66
N VAL A 83 -9.47 -2.09 -1.16
CA VAL A 83 -9.14 -1.69 0.21
C VAL A 83 -10.44 -1.25 0.87
N SER A 84 -10.95 -2.08 1.76
CA SER A 84 -12.20 -1.78 2.48
C SER A 84 -11.91 -0.82 3.62
N GLU A 85 -10.78 -0.96 4.26
CA GLU A 85 -10.40 -0.07 5.34
C GLU A 85 -8.91 -0.12 5.60
N ILE A 86 -8.40 0.86 6.30
CA ILE A 86 -7.01 0.88 6.70
C ILE A 86 -6.99 0.82 8.22
N HIS A 87 -6.23 -0.10 8.76
CA HIS A 87 -6.08 -0.25 10.20
C HIS A 87 -4.74 0.36 10.58
N PHE A 88 -4.76 1.45 11.34
CA PHE A 88 -3.53 2.08 11.80
C PHE A 88 -3.21 1.59 13.20
N GLU A 89 -1.95 1.29 13.42
CA GLU A 89 -1.52 0.82 14.74
C GLU A 89 -0.22 1.52 15.11
N MET A 90 0.01 1.69 16.39
CA MET A 90 1.25 2.31 16.84
C MET A 90 2.37 1.30 16.79
N LYS A 91 3.52 1.78 16.35
CA LYS A 91 4.70 0.93 16.32
C LYS A 91 5.24 0.87 17.72
N ARG A 92 5.68 -0.30 18.12
CA ARG A 92 6.25 -0.46 19.46
C ARG A 92 7.73 -0.31 19.46
#